data_198e7f4789855e96ea3559e3dc7381ea
#
_entry.id   198e7f4789855e96ea3559e3dc7381ea
#
_cell.length_a   1.000
_cell.length_b   1.000
_cell.length_c   1.000
_cell.angle_alpha   90.00
_cell.angle_beta   90.00
_cell.angle_gamma   90.00
#
_symmetry.space_group_name_H-M   'P 1'
#
loop_
_entity.id
_entity.type
_entity.pdbx_description
1 polymer ?
#
loop_
_entity_poly.entity_id
_entity_poly.type
_entity_poly.pdbx_seq_one_letter_code
_entity_poly.pdbx_strand_id
1 'polypeptide(L)'
;MTEKELLKIDNISVNYGNIKALRGVSMNVNEGEIVALIGANGAGKSTLLKAIVGQEPLVEGSITYDGEMLFEVKDKHYHGAPTYNVVKKGIALVPEGRRVFADLTVEENLDMGAFMLKDEALIKRKKEEMFDFFPILGQRKKQKSRSLSGGEQQMLAVARAMMSSPRLLLLDEPGLGLAPLIVQEIFSKIKLINEEDKVTVFVVEQNARLALKSSNDGYVMENGVIVLHDEAKALLKNQKVRAAYLGE
;
A
#
# COMPACT_ATOMS: atom_id res chain seq x y z
N MET A 1 25.13 1.93 7.27
CA MET A 1 24.80 1.11 6.09
C MET A 1 24.02 2.01 5.16
N THR A 2 24.36 2.11 3.90
CA THR A 2 23.55 2.86 2.93
C THR A 2 22.18 2.15 2.81
N GLU A 3 21.12 2.86 3.10
CA GLU A 3 19.75 2.38 2.93
C GLU A 3 19.56 1.99 1.47
N LYS A 4 19.06 0.78 1.23
CA LYS A 4 18.85 0.28 -0.13
C LYS A 4 17.52 0.78 -0.66
N GLU A 5 17.54 1.58 -1.72
CA GLU A 5 16.34 2.01 -2.42
C GLU A 5 15.63 0.80 -3.05
N LEU A 6 14.39 0.54 -2.64
CA LEU A 6 13.56 -0.55 -3.17
C LEU A 6 12.64 -0.06 -4.29
N LEU A 7 11.99 1.09 -4.11
CA LEU A 7 11.12 1.71 -5.11
C LEU A 7 11.60 3.13 -5.38
N LYS A 8 11.81 3.46 -6.65
CA LYS A 8 12.10 4.82 -7.11
C LYS A 8 11.04 5.26 -8.11
N ILE A 9 10.49 6.42 -7.87
CA ILE A 9 9.54 7.11 -8.74
C ILE A 9 10.24 8.39 -9.19
N ASP A 10 10.35 8.60 -10.49
CA ASP A 10 11.08 9.72 -11.07
C ASP A 10 10.22 10.49 -12.06
N ASN A 11 9.83 11.70 -11.66
CA ASN A 11 9.10 12.69 -12.45
C ASN A 11 7.86 12.14 -13.17
N ILE A 12 7.06 11.27 -12.48
CA ILE A 12 5.91 10.66 -13.14
C ILE A 12 4.72 11.62 -13.22
N SER A 13 4.04 11.56 -14.36
CA SER A 13 2.76 12.23 -14.59
C SER A 13 1.71 11.23 -15.07
N VAL A 14 0.46 11.39 -14.61
CA VAL A 14 -0.69 10.56 -14.98
C VAL A 14 -1.88 11.46 -15.26
N ASN A 15 -2.60 11.18 -16.36
CA ASN A 15 -3.78 11.94 -16.78
C ASN A 15 -5.01 11.05 -16.90
N TYR A 16 -6.16 11.55 -16.46
CA TYR A 16 -7.49 11.00 -16.79
C TYR A 16 -8.17 11.96 -17.78
N GLY A 17 -8.03 11.66 -19.06
CA GLY A 17 -8.45 12.59 -20.11
C GLY A 17 -7.70 13.94 -19.98
N ASN A 18 -8.43 15.01 -19.74
CA ASN A 18 -7.85 16.35 -19.54
C ASN A 18 -7.43 16.66 -18.11
N ILE A 19 -7.71 15.78 -17.15
CA ILE A 19 -7.40 15.99 -15.74
C ILE A 19 -6.00 15.42 -15.46
N LYS A 20 -5.07 16.28 -15.08
CA LYS A 20 -3.73 15.89 -14.63
C LYS A 20 -3.80 15.46 -13.17
N ALA A 21 -3.86 14.14 -12.94
CA ALA A 21 -3.97 13.56 -11.61
C ALA A 21 -2.62 13.51 -10.87
N LEU A 22 -1.52 13.25 -11.59
CA LEU A 22 -0.15 13.38 -11.09
C LEU A 22 0.64 14.30 -12.02
N ARG A 23 1.53 15.10 -11.43
CA ARG A 23 2.26 16.17 -12.11
C ARG A 23 3.72 16.20 -11.67
N GLY A 24 4.57 15.38 -12.31
CA GLY A 24 6.00 15.35 -12.01
C GLY A 24 6.31 14.85 -10.61
N VAL A 25 5.64 13.77 -10.16
CA VAL A 25 5.86 13.19 -8.83
C VAL A 25 7.17 12.44 -8.82
N SER A 26 8.04 12.77 -7.84
CA SER A 26 9.26 12.04 -7.55
C SER A 26 9.31 11.67 -6.08
N MET A 27 9.62 10.42 -5.76
CA MET A 27 9.79 9.90 -4.41
C MET A 27 10.52 8.56 -4.39
N ASN A 28 11.06 8.20 -3.24
CA ASN A 28 11.76 6.93 -3.01
C ASN A 28 11.15 6.21 -1.80
N VAL A 29 11.25 4.87 -1.80
CA VAL A 29 10.93 4.01 -0.66
C VAL A 29 12.11 3.07 -0.46
N ASN A 30 12.73 3.11 0.73
CA ASN A 30 13.85 2.23 1.05
C ASN A 30 13.39 0.88 1.58
N GLU A 31 14.20 -0.15 1.39
CA GLU A 31 13.89 -1.52 1.83
C GLU A 31 13.77 -1.58 3.36
N GLY A 32 12.70 -2.21 3.86
CA GLY A 32 12.45 -2.39 5.29
C GLY A 32 11.83 -1.19 6.01
N GLU A 33 11.50 -0.11 5.31
CA GLU A 33 10.85 1.06 5.91
C GLU A 33 9.32 1.00 5.80
N ILE A 34 8.67 1.75 6.69
CA ILE A 34 7.27 2.17 6.52
C ILE A 34 7.30 3.63 6.07
N VAL A 35 6.82 3.89 4.86
CA VAL A 35 6.73 5.24 4.28
C VAL A 35 5.26 5.65 4.19
N ALA A 36 4.93 6.86 4.65
CA ALA A 36 3.58 7.41 4.55
C ALA A 36 3.47 8.45 3.44
N LEU A 37 2.40 8.39 2.66
CA LEU A 37 1.96 9.47 1.80
C LEU A 37 0.65 10.04 2.34
N ILE A 38 0.68 11.29 2.80
CA ILE A 38 -0.49 11.98 3.32
C ILE A 38 -0.96 13.07 2.35
N GLY A 39 -2.25 13.36 2.39
CA GLY A 39 -2.85 14.40 1.56
C GLY A 39 -4.38 14.33 1.60
N ALA A 40 -5.04 15.41 1.19
CA ALA A 40 -6.49 15.48 1.11
C ALA A 40 -7.08 14.49 0.08
N ASN A 41 -8.40 14.26 0.15
CA ASN A 41 -9.10 13.50 -0.89
C ASN A 41 -8.95 14.20 -2.25
N GLY A 42 -8.68 13.41 -3.29
CA GLY A 42 -8.40 13.94 -4.62
C GLY A 42 -6.98 14.47 -4.84
N ALA A 43 -6.07 14.38 -3.85
CA ALA A 43 -4.68 14.82 -4.02
C ALA A 43 -3.87 14.00 -5.04
N GLY A 44 -4.35 12.81 -5.44
CA GLY A 44 -3.65 11.92 -6.39
C GLY A 44 -3.07 10.64 -5.76
N LYS A 45 -3.25 10.43 -4.46
CA LYS A 45 -2.66 9.33 -3.68
C LYS A 45 -2.95 7.95 -4.27
N SER A 46 -4.23 7.59 -4.45
CA SER A 46 -4.62 6.28 -5.03
C SER A 46 -4.18 6.14 -6.49
N THR A 47 -4.11 7.25 -7.23
CA THR A 47 -3.57 7.26 -8.61
C THR A 47 -2.09 6.87 -8.61
N LEU A 48 -1.31 7.35 -7.62
CA LEU A 48 0.09 6.97 -7.48
C LEU A 48 0.24 5.47 -7.23
N LEU A 49 -0.55 4.89 -6.29
CA LEU A 49 -0.53 3.45 -6.04
C LEU A 49 -0.90 2.63 -7.28
N LYS A 50 -1.91 3.07 -8.03
CA LYS A 50 -2.31 2.42 -9.29
C LYS A 50 -1.22 2.52 -10.37
N ALA A 51 -0.51 3.63 -10.45
CA ALA A 51 0.62 3.79 -11.36
C ALA A 51 1.77 2.83 -10.99
N ILE A 52 2.09 2.68 -9.70
CA ILE A 52 3.13 1.74 -9.21
C ILE A 52 2.82 0.29 -9.60
N VAL A 53 1.55 -0.12 -9.62
CA VAL A 53 1.16 -1.49 -10.00
C VAL A 53 0.79 -1.63 -11.49
N GLY A 54 0.95 -0.58 -12.28
CA GLY A 54 0.69 -0.59 -13.73
C GLY A 54 -0.79 -0.66 -14.09
N GLN A 55 -1.70 -0.20 -13.23
CA GLN A 55 -3.13 -0.06 -13.53
C GLN A 55 -3.45 1.26 -14.24
N GLU A 56 -2.59 2.29 -14.05
CA GLU A 56 -2.71 3.57 -14.73
C GLU A 56 -1.40 3.85 -15.49
N PRO A 57 -1.48 4.11 -16.80
CA PRO A 57 -0.30 4.37 -17.60
C PRO A 57 0.30 5.75 -17.29
N LEU A 58 1.62 5.82 -17.33
CA LEU A 58 2.34 7.09 -17.23
C LEU A 58 2.22 7.87 -18.55
N VAL A 59 2.18 9.20 -18.45
CA VAL A 59 2.37 10.10 -19.60
C VAL A 59 3.77 10.72 -19.62
N GLU A 60 4.49 10.65 -18.50
CA GLU A 60 5.87 11.13 -18.33
C GLU A 60 6.54 10.39 -17.16
N GLY A 61 7.88 10.32 -17.19
CA GLY A 61 8.71 9.79 -16.11
C GLY A 61 8.87 8.28 -16.10
N SER A 62 9.34 7.75 -14.98
CA SER A 62 9.63 6.32 -14.84
C SER A 62 9.45 5.82 -13.41
N ILE A 63 9.24 4.50 -13.28
CA ILE A 63 9.19 3.77 -12.00
C ILE A 63 10.16 2.61 -12.06
N THR A 64 11.07 2.56 -11.10
CA THR A 64 12.07 1.50 -10.93
C THR A 64 11.83 0.77 -9.62
N TYR A 65 11.92 -0.55 -9.61
CA TYR A 65 11.78 -1.40 -8.43
C TYR A 65 12.95 -2.37 -8.32
N ASP A 66 13.62 -2.37 -7.17
CA ASP A 66 14.83 -3.18 -6.90
C ASP A 66 15.89 -3.06 -8.00
N GLY A 67 16.10 -1.82 -8.51
CA GLY A 67 17.03 -1.50 -9.59
C GLY A 67 16.54 -1.85 -11.00
N GLU A 68 15.36 -2.47 -11.16
CA GLU A 68 14.81 -2.82 -12.46
C GLU A 68 13.70 -1.83 -12.90
N MET A 69 13.74 -1.42 -14.15
CA MET A 69 12.69 -0.57 -14.75
C MET A 69 11.37 -1.35 -14.82
N LEU A 70 10.32 -0.84 -14.15
CA LEU A 70 8.95 -1.36 -14.28
C LEU A 70 8.19 -0.64 -15.37
N PHE A 71 8.25 0.69 -15.37
CA PHE A 71 7.50 1.56 -16.27
C PHE A 71 8.34 2.77 -16.65
N GLU A 72 8.29 3.16 -17.91
CA GLU A 72 8.91 4.39 -18.41
C GLU A 72 8.11 4.98 -19.56
N VAL A 73 8.24 6.29 -19.75
CA VAL A 73 7.80 6.98 -20.97
C VAL A 73 9.05 7.44 -21.71
N LYS A 74 9.28 6.82 -22.88
CA LYS A 74 10.40 7.12 -23.76
C LYS A 74 9.87 7.50 -25.13
N ASP A 75 10.37 8.60 -25.71
CA ASP A 75 9.94 9.10 -27.02
C ASP A 75 8.41 9.25 -27.12
N LYS A 76 7.75 9.70 -26.04
CA LYS A 76 6.28 9.84 -25.90
C LYS A 76 5.51 8.50 -25.94
N HIS A 77 6.18 7.37 -25.83
CA HIS A 77 5.56 6.05 -25.77
C HIS A 77 5.72 5.48 -24.36
N TYR A 78 4.61 4.96 -23.82
CA TYR A 78 4.60 4.24 -22.57
C TYR A 78 5.12 2.81 -22.76
N HIS A 79 6.09 2.43 -21.96
CA HIS A 79 6.63 1.08 -21.85
C HIS A 79 6.43 0.59 -20.43
N GLY A 80 5.84 -0.58 -20.26
CA GLY A 80 5.58 -1.09 -18.92
C GLY A 80 5.32 -2.58 -18.86
N ALA A 81 5.64 -3.15 -17.70
CA ALA A 81 5.34 -4.53 -17.43
C ALA A 81 3.83 -4.73 -17.21
N PRO A 82 3.23 -5.84 -17.65
CA PRO A 82 1.88 -6.19 -17.24
C PRO A 82 1.75 -6.28 -15.73
N THR A 83 0.61 -5.87 -15.15
CA THR A 83 0.36 -5.86 -13.70
C THR A 83 0.70 -7.21 -13.01
N TYR A 84 0.42 -8.35 -13.66
CA TYR A 84 0.75 -9.66 -13.09
C TYR A 84 2.27 -9.89 -12.91
N ASN A 85 3.11 -9.24 -13.73
CA ASN A 85 4.57 -9.29 -13.56
C ASN A 85 5.02 -8.43 -12.37
N VAL A 86 4.32 -7.33 -12.09
CA VAL A 86 4.57 -6.50 -10.90
C VAL A 86 4.32 -7.31 -9.63
N VAL A 87 3.19 -8.04 -9.58
CA VAL A 87 2.88 -8.95 -8.46
C VAL A 87 3.95 -10.03 -8.28
N LYS A 88 4.44 -10.63 -9.38
CA LYS A 88 5.53 -11.64 -9.35
C LYS A 88 6.83 -11.09 -8.78
N LYS A 89 7.09 -9.80 -8.90
CA LYS A 89 8.27 -9.15 -8.32
C LYS A 89 8.14 -8.89 -6.82
N GLY A 90 6.99 -9.26 -6.21
CA GLY A 90 6.76 -9.12 -4.78
C GLY A 90 6.15 -7.77 -4.38
N ILE A 91 5.39 -7.12 -5.27
CA ILE A 91 4.59 -5.94 -4.93
C ILE A 91 3.13 -6.36 -4.75
N ALA A 92 2.54 -6.09 -3.60
CA ALA A 92 1.12 -6.34 -3.34
C ALA A 92 0.40 -5.04 -3.01
N LEU A 93 -0.83 -4.88 -3.50
CA LEU A 93 -1.69 -3.73 -3.25
C LEU A 93 -2.95 -4.16 -2.49
N VAL A 94 -3.20 -3.51 -1.36
CA VAL A 94 -4.49 -3.51 -0.68
C VAL A 94 -5.20 -2.21 -1.07
N PRO A 95 -6.18 -2.26 -1.98
CA PRO A 95 -6.84 -1.07 -2.47
C PRO A 95 -7.87 -0.54 -1.47
N GLU A 96 -8.25 0.72 -1.63
CA GLU A 96 -9.35 1.35 -0.91
C GLU A 96 -10.65 0.53 -1.01
N GLY A 97 -11.43 0.52 0.05
CA GLY A 97 -12.72 -0.19 0.12
C GLY A 97 -12.56 -1.70 0.33
N ARG A 98 -11.41 -2.16 0.85
CA ARG A 98 -11.13 -3.53 1.29
C ARG A 98 -11.06 -4.55 0.15
N ARG A 99 -11.98 -4.49 -0.82
CA ARG A 99 -12.06 -5.32 -2.04
C ARG A 99 -11.91 -6.82 -1.75
N VAL A 100 -12.51 -7.31 -0.65
CA VAL A 100 -12.61 -8.75 -0.40
C VAL A 100 -13.62 -9.39 -1.38
N PHE A 101 -13.42 -10.65 -1.71
CA PHE A 101 -14.40 -11.42 -2.50
C PHE A 101 -15.56 -11.80 -1.61
N ALA A 102 -16.64 -11.01 -1.66
CA ALA A 102 -17.74 -11.02 -0.73
C ALA A 102 -18.44 -12.41 -0.59
N ASP A 103 -18.56 -13.13 -1.69
CA ASP A 103 -19.21 -14.45 -1.75
C ASP A 103 -18.28 -15.63 -1.46
N LEU A 104 -16.98 -15.38 -1.35
CA LEU A 104 -16.00 -16.36 -0.88
C LEU A 104 -15.91 -16.34 0.65
N THR A 105 -15.55 -17.47 1.22
CA THR A 105 -15.21 -17.58 2.65
C THR A 105 -13.91 -16.85 2.96
N VAL A 106 -13.60 -16.68 4.25
CA VAL A 106 -12.33 -16.16 4.71
C VAL A 106 -11.17 -16.98 4.14
N GLU A 107 -11.24 -18.31 4.27
CA GLU A 107 -10.20 -19.23 3.78
C GLU A 107 -10.04 -19.15 2.26
N GLU A 108 -11.12 -19.15 1.49
CA GLU A 108 -11.09 -19.00 0.03
C GLU A 108 -10.52 -17.63 -0.41
N ASN A 109 -10.76 -16.56 0.34
CA ASN A 109 -10.11 -15.27 0.09
C ASN A 109 -8.59 -15.35 0.26
N LEU A 110 -8.10 -16.08 1.26
CA LEU A 110 -6.64 -16.29 1.43
C LEU A 110 -6.08 -17.13 0.28
N ASP A 111 -6.79 -18.16 -0.16
CA ASP A 111 -6.38 -18.96 -1.33
C ASP A 111 -6.23 -18.10 -2.59
N MET A 112 -7.13 -17.13 -2.79
CA MET A 112 -6.99 -16.15 -3.89
C MET A 112 -5.72 -15.30 -3.78
N GLY A 113 -5.26 -14.99 -2.56
CA GLY A 113 -3.99 -14.29 -2.33
C GLY A 113 -2.76 -15.14 -2.67
N ALA A 114 -2.89 -16.46 -2.56
CA ALA A 114 -1.85 -17.43 -2.88
C ALA A 114 -1.84 -17.86 -4.36
N PHE A 115 -2.62 -17.26 -5.24
CA PHE A 115 -2.82 -17.67 -6.64
C PHE A 115 -1.53 -17.93 -7.42
N MET A 116 -0.44 -17.22 -7.08
CA MET A 116 0.86 -17.39 -7.74
C MET A 116 1.69 -18.56 -7.19
N LEU A 117 1.34 -19.08 -6.03
CA LEU A 117 2.03 -20.20 -5.39
C LEU A 117 1.50 -21.52 -5.96
N LYS A 118 2.42 -22.50 -6.13
CA LYS A 118 2.08 -23.83 -6.63
C LYS A 118 2.24 -24.93 -5.57
N ASP A 119 2.94 -24.62 -4.48
CA ASP A 119 3.20 -25.54 -3.39
C ASP A 119 2.05 -25.50 -2.37
N GLU A 120 1.22 -26.53 -2.37
CA GLU A 120 0.07 -26.66 -1.48
C GLU A 120 0.47 -26.69 0.01
N ALA A 121 1.61 -27.28 0.35
CA ALA A 121 2.09 -27.32 1.73
C ALA A 121 2.50 -25.91 2.20
N LEU A 122 3.15 -25.14 1.33
CA LEU A 122 3.47 -23.74 1.58
C LEU A 122 2.19 -22.88 1.74
N ILE A 123 1.22 -23.07 0.85
CA ILE A 123 -0.07 -22.32 0.92
C ILE A 123 -0.77 -22.62 2.25
N LYS A 124 -0.84 -23.89 2.65
CA LYS A 124 -1.44 -24.30 3.93
C LYS A 124 -0.73 -23.65 5.12
N ARG A 125 0.61 -23.71 5.15
CA ARG A 125 1.41 -23.09 6.21
C ARG A 125 1.15 -21.58 6.30
N LYS A 126 1.18 -20.86 5.16
CA LYS A 126 0.90 -19.42 5.13
C LYS A 126 -0.51 -19.07 5.60
N LYS A 127 -1.51 -19.88 5.28
CA LYS A 127 -2.87 -19.67 5.82
C LYS A 127 -2.88 -19.79 7.33
N GLU A 128 -2.22 -20.79 7.92
CA GLU A 128 -2.15 -20.91 9.39
C GLU A 128 -1.39 -19.74 10.02
N GLU A 129 -0.27 -19.29 9.42
CA GLU A 129 0.44 -18.07 9.84
C GLU A 129 -0.49 -16.85 9.85
N MET A 130 -1.34 -16.67 8.82
CA MET A 130 -2.31 -15.56 8.77
C MET A 130 -3.44 -15.71 9.80
N PHE A 131 -3.86 -16.93 10.11
CA PHE A 131 -4.84 -17.18 11.15
C PHE A 131 -4.29 -16.94 12.56
N ASP A 132 -3.02 -17.25 12.79
CA ASP A 132 -2.32 -16.93 14.03
C ASP A 132 -2.09 -15.43 14.17
N PHE A 133 -1.74 -14.76 13.08
CA PHE A 133 -1.51 -13.32 13.04
C PHE A 133 -2.82 -12.51 13.21
N PHE A 134 -3.94 -13.00 12.65
CA PHE A 134 -5.28 -12.44 12.79
C PHE A 134 -6.24 -13.50 13.38
N PRO A 135 -6.28 -13.75 14.69
CA PRO A 135 -7.04 -14.84 15.30
C PRO A 135 -8.52 -14.81 14.98
N ILE A 136 -9.11 -13.61 14.81
CA ILE A 136 -10.52 -13.46 14.44
C ILE A 136 -10.84 -14.08 13.07
N LEU A 137 -9.89 -14.04 12.12
CA LEU A 137 -10.04 -14.69 10.82
C LEU A 137 -9.99 -16.22 10.98
N GLY A 138 -9.10 -16.70 11.87
CA GLY A 138 -9.01 -18.13 12.21
C GLY A 138 -10.30 -18.70 12.77
N GLN A 139 -11.00 -17.94 13.64
CA GLN A 139 -12.29 -18.32 14.20
C GLN A 139 -13.43 -18.35 13.16
N ARG A 140 -13.25 -17.65 12.02
CA ARG A 140 -14.27 -17.43 11.00
C ARG A 140 -13.89 -18.02 9.62
N LYS A 141 -12.97 -18.98 9.56
CA LYS A 141 -12.42 -19.58 8.33
C LYS A 141 -13.45 -19.86 7.25
N LYS A 142 -14.59 -20.46 7.63
CA LYS A 142 -15.69 -20.88 6.72
C LYS A 142 -16.80 -19.85 6.55
N GLN A 143 -16.70 -18.68 7.21
CA GLN A 143 -17.70 -17.62 7.12
C GLN A 143 -17.54 -16.85 5.80
N LYS A 144 -18.64 -16.49 5.15
CA LYS A 144 -18.63 -15.64 3.95
C LYS A 144 -18.14 -14.23 4.31
N SER A 145 -17.24 -13.68 3.51
CA SER A 145 -16.57 -12.41 3.80
C SER A 145 -17.50 -11.21 3.85
N ARG A 146 -18.65 -11.26 3.14
CA ARG A 146 -19.68 -10.22 3.20
C ARG A 146 -20.31 -10.05 4.58
N SER A 147 -20.28 -11.08 5.44
CA SER A 147 -20.85 -11.03 6.78
C SER A 147 -19.85 -10.61 7.87
N LEU A 148 -18.61 -10.34 7.50
CA LEU A 148 -17.60 -9.79 8.38
C LEU A 148 -17.84 -8.30 8.63
N SER A 149 -17.43 -7.82 9.81
CA SER A 149 -17.37 -6.38 10.10
C SER A 149 -16.35 -5.69 9.18
N GLY A 150 -16.44 -4.36 9.06
CA GLY A 150 -15.52 -3.61 8.24
C GLY A 150 -14.05 -3.79 8.62
N GLY A 151 -13.73 -3.85 9.91
CA GLY A 151 -12.38 -4.10 10.40
C GLY A 151 -11.89 -5.51 10.06
N GLU A 152 -12.72 -6.52 10.23
CA GLU A 152 -12.40 -7.91 9.87
C GLU A 152 -12.18 -8.07 8.36
N GLN A 153 -12.98 -7.37 7.53
CA GLN A 153 -12.74 -7.33 6.08
C GLN A 153 -11.42 -6.66 5.73
N GLN A 154 -11.02 -5.62 6.45
CA GLN A 154 -9.74 -4.97 6.25
C GLN A 154 -8.58 -5.88 6.65
N MET A 155 -8.67 -6.56 7.80
CA MET A 155 -7.70 -7.57 8.23
C MET A 155 -7.58 -8.69 7.18
N LEU A 156 -8.72 -9.16 6.64
CA LEU A 156 -8.74 -10.17 5.58
C LEU A 156 -8.07 -9.66 4.29
N ALA A 157 -8.28 -8.41 3.91
CA ALA A 157 -7.65 -7.82 2.73
C ALA A 157 -6.11 -7.75 2.89
N VAL A 158 -5.63 -7.36 4.07
CA VAL A 158 -4.19 -7.36 4.40
C VAL A 158 -3.64 -8.79 4.42
N ALA A 159 -4.30 -9.72 5.13
CA ALA A 159 -3.90 -11.13 5.19
C ALA A 159 -3.82 -11.76 3.79
N ARG A 160 -4.80 -11.49 2.93
CA ARG A 160 -4.80 -11.95 1.53
C ARG A 160 -3.60 -11.41 0.74
N ALA A 161 -3.23 -10.14 0.92
CA ALA A 161 -2.05 -9.57 0.29
C ALA A 161 -0.77 -10.25 0.79
N MET A 162 -0.67 -10.55 2.08
CA MET A 162 0.47 -11.23 2.70
C MET A 162 0.66 -12.68 2.23
N MET A 163 -0.40 -13.34 1.75
CA MET A 163 -0.29 -14.69 1.18
C MET A 163 0.69 -14.78 0.01
N SER A 164 0.91 -13.70 -0.74
CA SER A 164 1.87 -13.64 -1.84
C SER A 164 3.33 -13.47 -1.39
N SER A 165 3.62 -13.31 -0.09
CA SER A 165 4.95 -12.98 0.47
C SER A 165 5.56 -11.73 -0.17
N PRO A 166 4.90 -10.58 -0.09
CA PRO A 166 5.37 -9.38 -0.76
C PRO A 166 6.65 -8.85 -0.08
N ARG A 167 7.55 -8.24 -0.88
CA ARG A 167 8.63 -7.39 -0.37
C ARG A 167 8.18 -5.95 -0.18
N LEU A 168 7.16 -5.52 -0.97
CA LEU A 168 6.54 -4.20 -0.86
C LEU A 168 5.02 -4.35 -0.76
N LEU A 169 4.48 -3.91 0.37
CA LEU A 169 3.04 -3.85 0.62
C LEU A 169 2.54 -2.41 0.46
N LEU A 170 1.68 -2.20 -0.51
CA LEU A 170 1.01 -0.92 -0.78
C LEU A 170 -0.37 -0.93 -0.12
N LEU A 171 -0.68 0.09 0.68
CA LEU A 171 -1.94 0.20 1.41
C LEU A 171 -2.64 1.51 1.05
N ASP A 172 -3.84 1.41 0.49
CA ASP A 172 -4.66 2.57 0.11
C ASP A 172 -5.76 2.81 1.14
N GLU A 173 -5.56 3.82 2.00
CA GLU A 173 -6.46 4.25 3.07
C GLU A 173 -6.98 3.09 3.95
N PRO A 174 -6.08 2.29 4.57
CA PRO A 174 -6.47 1.09 5.31
C PRO A 174 -7.36 1.37 6.51
N GLY A 175 -7.40 2.61 7.01
CA GLY A 175 -8.22 3.04 8.14
C GLY A 175 -9.59 3.61 7.77
N LEU A 176 -9.88 3.79 6.47
CA LEU A 176 -11.07 4.52 6.04
C LEU A 176 -12.38 3.85 6.49
N GLY A 177 -13.25 4.65 7.14
CA GLY A 177 -14.57 4.22 7.58
C GLY A 177 -14.58 3.18 8.69
N LEU A 178 -13.50 3.07 9.45
CA LEU A 178 -13.38 2.16 10.59
C LEU A 178 -13.38 2.92 11.93
N ALA A 179 -13.80 2.22 12.99
CA ALA A 179 -13.75 2.76 14.34
C ALA A 179 -12.28 2.99 14.77
N PRO A 180 -11.98 4.05 15.55
CA PRO A 180 -10.60 4.42 15.90
C PRO A 180 -9.77 3.30 16.52
N LEU A 181 -10.36 2.47 17.37
CA LEU A 181 -9.68 1.32 18.00
C LEU A 181 -9.25 0.27 16.96
N ILE A 182 -10.11 0.00 15.98
CA ILE A 182 -9.83 -0.95 14.89
C ILE A 182 -8.72 -0.40 13.99
N VAL A 183 -8.73 0.90 13.71
CA VAL A 183 -7.68 1.54 12.93
C VAL A 183 -6.33 1.41 13.63
N GLN A 184 -6.27 1.66 14.95
CA GLN A 184 -5.05 1.45 15.74
C GLN A 184 -4.57 0.00 15.70
N GLU A 185 -5.48 -0.97 15.81
CA GLU A 185 -5.15 -2.39 15.70
C GLU A 185 -4.54 -2.73 14.33
N ILE A 186 -5.15 -2.26 13.23
CA ILE A 186 -4.64 -2.47 11.87
C ILE A 186 -3.23 -1.89 11.72
N PHE A 187 -3.00 -0.65 12.16
CA PHE A 187 -1.67 -0.03 12.09
C PHE A 187 -0.63 -0.74 12.98
N SER A 188 -1.04 -1.25 14.14
CA SER A 188 -0.17 -2.09 14.97
C SER A 188 0.23 -3.37 14.24
N LYS A 189 -0.70 -4.01 13.53
CA LYS A 189 -0.42 -5.20 12.72
C LYS A 189 0.48 -4.88 11.50
N ILE A 190 0.27 -3.74 10.83
CA ILE A 190 1.14 -3.28 9.75
C ILE A 190 2.59 -3.09 10.25
N LYS A 191 2.74 -2.52 11.44
CA LYS A 191 4.06 -2.36 12.06
C LYS A 191 4.72 -3.71 12.36
N LEU A 192 3.98 -4.69 12.89
CA LEU A 192 4.49 -6.05 13.11
C LEU A 192 4.92 -6.73 11.81
N ILE A 193 4.13 -6.63 10.73
CA ILE A 193 4.51 -7.13 9.40
C ILE A 193 5.86 -6.54 8.95
N ASN A 194 6.08 -5.25 9.15
CA ASN A 194 7.35 -4.61 8.81
C ASN A 194 8.49 -5.07 9.72
N GLU A 195 8.27 -5.14 11.04
CA GLU A 195 9.33 -5.45 12.02
C GLU A 195 9.73 -6.94 12.00
N GLU A 196 8.76 -7.85 11.87
CA GLU A 196 8.98 -9.31 11.93
C GLU A 196 9.29 -9.90 10.55
N ASP A 197 8.46 -9.60 9.54
CA ASP A 197 8.57 -10.16 8.19
C ASP A 197 9.51 -9.34 7.28
N LYS A 198 10.02 -8.19 7.75
CA LYS A 198 10.86 -7.26 6.98
C LYS A 198 10.22 -6.75 5.69
N VAL A 199 8.90 -6.74 5.64
CA VAL A 199 8.15 -6.21 4.49
C VAL A 199 8.25 -4.69 4.48
N THR A 200 8.66 -4.12 3.36
CA THR A 200 8.59 -2.67 3.13
C THR A 200 7.13 -2.27 2.97
N VAL A 201 6.71 -1.20 3.61
CA VAL A 201 5.31 -0.75 3.56
C VAL A 201 5.23 0.67 3.01
N PHE A 202 4.38 0.87 2.03
CA PHE A 202 4.00 2.20 1.57
C PHE A 202 2.51 2.41 1.82
N VAL A 203 2.19 3.26 2.80
CA VAL A 203 0.81 3.54 3.21
C VAL A 203 0.38 4.92 2.76
N VAL A 204 -0.78 4.96 2.13
CA VAL A 204 -1.46 6.19 1.72
C VAL A 204 -2.62 6.43 2.67
N GLU A 205 -2.70 7.62 3.28
CA GLU A 205 -3.73 7.94 4.27
C GLU A 205 -4.18 9.40 4.25
N GLN A 206 -5.43 9.61 4.62
CA GLN A 206 -5.95 10.94 4.93
C GLN A 206 -5.69 11.30 6.40
N ASN A 207 -5.71 10.31 7.31
CA ASN A 207 -5.37 10.52 8.72
C ASN A 207 -3.85 10.64 8.90
N ALA A 208 -3.34 11.85 8.66
CA ALA A 208 -1.91 12.15 8.70
C ALA A 208 -1.26 11.80 10.04
N ARG A 209 -1.95 12.07 11.17
CA ARG A 209 -1.40 11.82 12.51
C ARG A 209 -1.10 10.35 12.72
N LEU A 210 -2.01 9.48 12.31
CA LEU A 210 -1.86 8.03 12.47
C LEU A 210 -0.80 7.48 11.52
N ALA A 211 -0.86 7.86 10.24
CA ALA A 211 0.11 7.43 9.24
C ALA A 211 1.54 7.78 9.65
N LEU A 212 1.80 9.05 9.98
CA LEU A 212 3.13 9.53 10.36
C LEU A 212 3.63 8.94 11.69
N LYS A 213 2.75 8.66 12.66
CA LYS A 213 3.14 7.98 13.92
C LYS A 213 3.62 6.55 13.70
N SER A 214 3.17 5.92 12.62
CA SER A 214 3.47 4.52 12.30
C SER A 214 4.58 4.36 11.26
N SER A 215 5.13 5.47 10.75
CA SER A 215 6.08 5.47 9.65
C SER A 215 7.46 5.98 10.05
N ASN A 216 8.47 5.60 9.27
CA ASN A 216 9.84 6.10 9.36
C ASN A 216 9.95 7.44 8.63
N ASP A 217 9.42 7.49 7.41
CA ASP A 217 9.51 8.60 6.48
C ASP A 217 8.13 9.00 5.96
N GLY A 218 7.99 10.23 5.43
CA GLY A 218 6.70 10.71 4.99
C GLY A 218 6.76 11.74 3.88
N TYR A 219 5.77 11.67 3.02
CA TYR A 219 5.53 12.61 1.92
C TYR A 219 4.17 13.28 2.09
N VAL A 220 4.08 14.55 1.70
CA VAL A 220 2.83 15.30 1.65
C VAL A 220 2.50 15.59 0.19
N MET A 221 1.31 15.17 -0.24
CA MET A 221 0.84 15.37 -1.61
C MET A 221 -0.35 16.34 -1.65
N GLU A 222 -0.26 17.34 -2.53
CA GLU A 222 -1.33 18.28 -2.82
C GLU A 222 -1.51 18.42 -4.33
N ASN A 223 -2.74 18.27 -4.81
CA ASN A 223 -3.08 18.48 -6.21
C ASN A 223 -2.14 17.77 -7.22
N GLY A 224 -1.73 16.54 -6.93
CA GLY A 224 -0.91 15.71 -7.79
C GLY A 224 0.59 16.01 -7.76
N VAL A 225 1.09 16.78 -6.80
CA VAL A 225 2.52 17.06 -6.60
C VAL A 225 2.95 16.76 -5.17
N ILE A 226 4.20 16.34 -4.97
CA ILE A 226 4.80 16.25 -3.64
C ILE A 226 5.22 17.67 -3.23
N VAL A 227 4.65 18.16 -2.12
CA VAL A 227 4.92 19.51 -1.60
C VAL A 227 5.89 19.51 -0.43
N LEU A 228 6.03 18.37 0.26
CA LEU A 228 6.95 18.22 1.38
C LEU A 228 7.39 16.76 1.53
N HIS A 229 8.63 16.56 1.96
CA HIS A 229 9.19 15.27 2.32
C HIS A 229 10.14 15.46 3.50
N ASP A 230 10.03 14.60 4.51
CA ASP A 230 10.92 14.60 5.68
C ASP A 230 10.70 13.31 6.49
N GLU A 231 11.56 13.04 7.46
CA GLU A 231 11.30 12.02 8.47
C GLU A 231 9.90 12.21 9.08
N ALA A 232 9.16 11.12 9.28
CA ALA A 232 7.79 11.18 9.80
C ALA A 232 7.68 11.95 11.13
N LYS A 233 8.70 11.80 12.00
CA LYS A 233 8.77 12.55 13.28
C LYS A 233 8.96 14.05 13.10
N ALA A 234 9.67 14.48 12.04
CA ALA A 234 9.86 15.88 11.71
C ALA A 234 8.56 16.47 11.13
N LEU A 235 7.88 15.73 10.24
CA LEU A 235 6.57 16.12 9.70
C LEU A 235 5.51 16.31 10.78
N LEU A 236 5.47 15.45 11.81
CA LEU A 236 4.57 15.60 12.96
C LEU A 236 4.77 16.91 13.74
N LYS A 237 5.96 17.50 13.66
CA LYS A 237 6.29 18.79 14.33
C LYS A 237 6.20 19.99 13.38
N ASN A 238 6.07 19.74 12.07
CA ASN A 238 6.04 20.79 11.06
C ASN A 238 4.75 21.62 11.18
N GLN A 239 4.87 22.93 11.33
CA GLN A 239 3.73 23.83 11.51
C GLN A 239 2.72 23.78 10.36
N LYS A 240 3.17 23.69 9.11
CA LYS A 240 2.28 23.59 7.94
C LYS A 240 1.50 22.28 7.96
N VAL A 241 2.14 21.17 8.28
CA VAL A 241 1.50 19.84 8.37
C VAL A 241 0.49 19.83 9.53
N ARG A 242 0.84 20.41 10.68
CA ARG A 242 -0.06 20.53 11.84
C ARG A 242 -1.31 21.31 11.52
N ALA A 243 -1.17 22.49 10.93
CA ALA A 243 -2.29 23.36 10.57
C ALA A 243 -3.19 22.73 9.49
N ALA A 244 -2.61 22.10 8.45
CA ALA A 244 -3.38 21.58 7.31
C ALA A 244 -3.98 20.19 7.56
N TYR A 245 -3.29 19.31 8.33
CA TYR A 245 -3.61 17.87 8.39
C TYR A 245 -3.76 17.30 9.79
N LEU A 246 -3.31 18.00 10.87
CA LEU A 246 -3.38 17.47 12.24
C LEU A 246 -4.47 18.16 13.10
N GLY A 247 -5.11 19.21 12.59
CA GLY A 247 -6.19 19.92 13.27
C GLY A 247 -5.70 20.78 14.46
N GLU A 248 -4.49 21.29 14.41
CA GLU A 248 -3.83 22.08 15.46
C GLU A 248 -3.43 23.46 14.95
#